data_3f4a90ae2c857fa8d005204a305f2c71
#
_entry.id   3f4a90ae2c857fa8d005204a305f2c71
#
_cell.length_a   1.000
_cell.length_b   1.000
_cell.length_c   1.000
_cell.angle_alpha   90.00
_cell.angle_beta   90.00
_cell.angle_gamma   90.00
#
_symmetry.space_group_name_H-M   'P 1'
#
loop_
_entity.id
_entity.type
_entity.pdbx_description
1 polymer ?
#
loop_
_entity_poly.entity_id
_entity_poly.type
_entity_poly.pdbx_seq_one_letter_code
_entity_poly.pdbx_strand_id
1 'polypeptide(L)'
;MGTHQFTALAVANGEADVATNNSADFERFRLQFPAEAARLQVIWASDIIPHAQIVVRRDDPPEFRRKVQAFLVDYARSAGPRGDTERGYLKALHDLAGFVAADNSSLLPAATLAYQLAKQNANTAQWVNEAARQARLQRIESSYAEQREALRAER
;
A
#
# COMPACT_ATOMS: atom_id res chain seq x y z
N MET A 1 7.77 -14.42 -10.62
CA MET A 1 7.80 -13.46 -9.50
C MET A 1 7.79 -14.27 -8.21
N GLY A 2 8.76 -14.06 -7.33
CA GLY A 2 8.80 -14.72 -6.02
C GLY A 2 7.89 -14.01 -5.02
N THR A 3 7.46 -14.75 -3.98
CA THR A 3 6.82 -14.16 -2.81
C THR A 3 7.86 -13.37 -2.01
N HIS A 4 7.44 -12.47 -1.12
CA HIS A 4 8.34 -11.74 -0.22
C HIS A 4 9.24 -12.68 0.61
N GLN A 5 8.71 -13.84 1.03
CA GLN A 5 9.46 -14.88 1.71
C GLN A 5 10.57 -15.48 0.82
N PHE A 6 10.25 -15.77 -0.43
CA PHE A 6 11.22 -16.34 -1.38
C PHE A 6 12.38 -15.37 -1.65
N THR A 7 12.09 -14.09 -1.83
CA THR A 7 13.15 -13.09 -2.07
C THR A 7 14.07 -12.90 -0.86
N ALA A 8 13.53 -12.97 0.37
CA ALA A 8 14.35 -12.94 1.58
C ALA A 8 15.23 -14.18 1.72
N LEU A 9 14.70 -15.38 1.41
CA LEU A 9 15.49 -16.63 1.38
C LEU A 9 16.61 -16.56 0.34
N ALA A 10 16.34 -16.06 -0.86
CA ALA A 10 17.35 -15.94 -1.91
C ALA A 10 18.56 -15.09 -1.47
N VAL A 11 18.31 -13.98 -0.76
CA VAL A 11 19.40 -13.16 -0.21
C VAL A 11 20.12 -13.89 0.94
N ALA A 12 19.38 -14.51 1.86
CA ALA A 12 19.97 -15.25 2.97
C ALA A 12 20.84 -16.42 2.51
N ASN A 13 20.53 -17.04 1.37
CA ASN A 13 21.28 -18.14 0.78
C ASN A 13 22.38 -17.68 -0.20
N GLY A 14 22.50 -16.38 -0.46
CA GLY A 14 23.52 -15.86 -1.40
C GLY A 14 23.17 -16.04 -2.88
N GLU A 15 21.92 -16.33 -3.20
CA GLU A 15 21.42 -16.42 -4.57
C GLU A 15 21.12 -15.02 -5.16
N ALA A 16 20.99 -14.02 -4.28
CA ALA A 16 20.85 -12.61 -4.64
C ALA A 16 21.56 -11.73 -3.61
N ASP A 17 22.11 -10.60 -4.04
CA ASP A 17 22.83 -9.67 -3.17
C ASP A 17 21.87 -8.76 -2.38
N VAL A 18 20.71 -8.45 -2.96
CA VAL A 18 19.71 -7.53 -2.37
C VAL A 18 18.30 -7.90 -2.82
N ALA A 19 17.33 -7.66 -1.96
CA ALA A 19 15.93 -7.81 -2.30
C ALA A 19 15.06 -6.74 -1.63
N THR A 20 13.86 -6.52 -2.17
CA THR A 20 12.83 -5.69 -1.56
C THR A 20 11.82 -6.55 -0.84
N ASN A 21 11.33 -6.07 0.31
CA ASN A 21 10.30 -6.72 1.09
C ASN A 21 9.38 -5.67 1.72
N ASN A 22 8.20 -6.05 2.21
CA ASN A 22 7.42 -5.21 3.10
C ASN A 22 7.70 -5.58 4.56
N SER A 23 7.51 -4.63 5.47
CA SER A 23 7.85 -4.81 6.88
C SER A 23 7.07 -5.96 7.53
N ALA A 24 5.78 -6.12 7.23
CA ALA A 24 4.95 -7.16 7.83
C ALA A 24 5.37 -8.58 7.40
N ASP A 25 5.65 -8.78 6.09
CA ASP A 25 6.12 -10.08 5.59
C ASP A 25 7.55 -10.36 6.06
N PHE A 26 8.39 -9.33 6.20
CA PHE A 26 9.75 -9.52 6.72
C PHE A 26 9.76 -9.90 8.21
N GLU A 27 8.90 -9.30 9.04
CA GLU A 27 8.75 -9.73 10.43
C GLU A 27 8.21 -11.17 10.54
N ARG A 28 7.25 -11.54 9.69
CA ARG A 28 6.77 -12.94 9.64
C ARG A 28 7.88 -13.89 9.19
N PHE A 29 8.70 -13.49 8.21
CA PHE A 29 9.86 -14.24 7.79
C PHE A 29 10.86 -14.44 8.94
N ARG A 30 11.14 -13.41 9.73
CA ARG A 30 12.02 -13.51 10.90
C ARG A 30 11.55 -14.54 11.94
N LEU A 31 10.24 -14.63 12.13
CA LEU A 31 9.63 -15.62 13.04
C LEU A 31 9.71 -17.04 12.50
N GLN A 32 9.54 -17.22 11.20
CA GLN A 32 9.52 -18.53 10.55
C GLN A 32 10.92 -19.06 10.22
N PHE A 33 11.87 -18.20 9.92
CA PHE A 33 13.23 -18.52 9.47
C PHE A 33 14.27 -17.70 10.25
N PRO A 34 14.38 -17.89 11.58
CA PRO A 34 15.24 -17.05 12.41
C PRO A 34 16.73 -17.19 12.07
N ALA A 35 17.19 -18.36 11.63
CA ALA A 35 18.59 -18.59 11.27
C ALA A 35 18.97 -17.87 9.95
N GLU A 36 18.08 -17.89 8.96
CA GLU A 36 18.24 -17.19 7.69
C GLU A 36 18.11 -15.67 7.90
N ALA A 37 17.14 -15.24 8.68
CA ALA A 37 16.92 -13.83 8.99
C ALA A 37 18.11 -13.20 9.74
N ALA A 38 18.83 -13.96 10.56
CA ALA A 38 20.03 -13.50 11.24
C ALA A 38 21.19 -13.13 10.28
N ARG A 39 21.14 -13.59 9.03
CA ARG A 39 22.12 -13.24 7.98
C ARG A 39 21.72 -11.99 7.19
N LEU A 40 20.52 -11.45 7.43
CA LEU A 40 19.97 -10.34 6.69
C LEU A 40 20.08 -9.02 7.46
N GLN A 41 20.34 -7.95 6.73
CA GLN A 41 20.35 -6.59 7.27
C GLN A 41 19.41 -5.71 6.45
N VAL A 42 18.53 -4.97 7.13
CA VAL A 42 17.74 -3.90 6.48
C VAL A 42 18.69 -2.71 6.26
N ILE A 43 18.90 -2.35 5.00
CA ILE A 43 19.80 -1.26 4.61
C ILE A 43 19.04 0.02 4.28
N TRP A 44 17.73 -0.07 4.06
CA TRP A 44 16.86 1.06 3.75
C TRP A 44 15.41 0.72 4.05
N ALA A 45 14.64 1.68 4.51
CA ALA A 45 13.19 1.58 4.67
C ALA A 45 12.52 2.83 4.09
N SER A 46 11.41 2.64 3.37
CA SER A 46 10.59 3.76 2.89
C SER A 46 9.82 4.41 4.04
N ASP A 47 9.29 5.62 3.78
CA ASP A 47 8.18 6.14 4.57
C ASP A 47 6.99 5.17 4.54
N ILE A 48 6.08 5.33 5.53
CA ILE A 48 4.89 4.49 5.63
C ILE A 48 4.05 4.61 4.35
N ILE A 49 3.89 3.49 3.66
CA ILE A 49 2.98 3.37 2.53
C ILE A 49 1.60 2.99 3.09
N PRO A 50 0.51 3.64 2.63
CA PRO A 50 -0.84 3.29 3.07
C PRO A 50 -1.12 1.80 2.88
N HIS A 51 -1.79 1.20 3.86
CA HIS A 51 -2.25 -0.19 3.78
C HIS A 51 -3.23 -0.39 2.62
N ALA A 52 -3.48 -1.65 2.25
CA ALA A 52 -4.50 -2.01 1.29
C ALA A 52 -5.87 -1.41 1.67
N GLN A 53 -6.61 -0.94 0.68
CA GLN A 53 -7.89 -0.28 0.86
C GLN A 53 -8.98 -1.08 0.16
N ILE A 54 -10.18 -1.08 0.76
CA ILE A 54 -11.39 -1.59 0.12
C ILE A 54 -12.06 -0.39 -0.57
N VAL A 55 -12.29 -0.52 -1.86
CA VAL A 55 -12.90 0.54 -2.67
C VAL A 55 -14.25 0.08 -3.20
N VAL A 56 -15.16 1.02 -3.35
CA VAL A 56 -16.46 0.84 -4.00
C VAL A 56 -16.56 1.79 -5.19
N ARG A 57 -17.46 1.50 -6.12
CA ARG A 57 -17.66 2.37 -7.27
C ARG A 57 -18.26 3.71 -6.83
N ARG A 58 -17.84 4.78 -7.48
CA ARG A 58 -18.33 6.14 -7.18
C ARG A 58 -19.81 6.32 -7.55
N ASP A 59 -20.27 5.63 -8.61
CA ASP A 59 -21.63 5.66 -9.10
C ASP A 59 -22.60 4.69 -8.37
N ASP A 60 -22.09 3.91 -7.41
CA ASP A 60 -22.95 3.10 -6.55
C ASP A 60 -23.87 3.99 -5.69
N PRO A 61 -25.11 3.55 -5.40
CA PRO A 61 -26.04 4.30 -4.55
C PRO A 61 -25.39 4.66 -3.20
N PRO A 62 -25.55 5.91 -2.72
CA PRO A 62 -24.94 6.34 -1.44
C PRO A 62 -25.33 5.46 -0.25
N GLU A 63 -26.55 4.95 -0.25
CA GLU A 63 -27.02 4.04 0.80
C GLU A 63 -26.27 2.69 0.79
N PHE A 64 -26.02 2.15 -0.40
CA PHE A 64 -25.22 0.93 -0.54
C PHE A 64 -23.80 1.15 -0.01
N ARG A 65 -23.15 2.23 -0.41
CA ARG A 65 -21.79 2.58 0.05
C ARG A 65 -21.73 2.68 1.58
N ARG A 66 -22.70 3.37 2.21
CA ARG A 66 -22.79 3.47 3.67
C ARG A 66 -22.99 2.11 4.35
N LYS A 67 -23.85 1.25 3.78
CA LYS A 67 -24.11 -0.10 4.33
C LYS A 67 -22.86 -0.98 4.28
N VAL A 68 -22.12 -0.95 3.15
CA VAL A 68 -20.86 -1.70 3.00
C VAL A 68 -19.82 -1.21 4.00
N GLN A 69 -19.65 0.11 4.13
CA GLN A 69 -18.71 0.69 5.07
C GLN A 69 -19.07 0.31 6.52
N ALA A 70 -20.31 0.48 6.91
CA ALA A 70 -20.78 0.12 8.25
C ALA A 70 -20.56 -1.37 8.55
N PHE A 71 -20.93 -2.24 7.60
CA PHE A 71 -20.72 -3.69 7.74
C PHE A 71 -19.25 -4.03 7.98
N LEU A 72 -18.33 -3.45 7.19
CA LEU A 72 -16.90 -3.72 7.33
C LEU A 72 -16.35 -3.17 8.64
N VAL A 73 -16.70 -1.94 9.00
CA VAL A 73 -16.22 -1.31 10.23
C VAL A 73 -16.71 -2.05 11.47
N ASP A 74 -17.92 -2.62 11.43
CA ASP A 74 -18.49 -3.38 12.54
C ASP A 74 -18.08 -4.86 12.55
N TYR A 75 -17.48 -5.35 11.44
CA TYR A 75 -17.05 -6.74 11.33
C TYR A 75 -16.02 -7.10 12.40
N ALA A 76 -16.24 -8.23 13.05
CA ALA A 76 -15.41 -8.77 14.14
C ALA A 76 -15.42 -7.95 15.47
N ARG A 77 -16.24 -6.89 15.57
CA ARG A 77 -16.35 -6.08 16.80
C ARG A 77 -17.32 -6.66 17.83
N SER A 78 -18.27 -7.51 17.42
CA SER A 78 -19.24 -8.09 18.34
C SER A 78 -18.57 -9.03 19.34
N ALA A 79 -19.12 -9.05 20.57
CA ALA A 79 -18.77 -10.05 21.58
C ALA A 79 -19.42 -11.41 21.27
N GLY A 80 -18.85 -12.49 21.82
CA GLY A 80 -19.39 -13.83 21.74
C GLY A 80 -18.97 -14.63 20.50
N PRO A 81 -19.54 -15.84 20.29
CA PRO A 81 -19.04 -16.84 19.34
C PRO A 81 -18.93 -16.35 17.90
N ARG A 82 -19.87 -15.49 17.47
CA ARG A 82 -19.83 -14.91 16.12
C ARG A 82 -18.62 -14.00 15.95
N GLY A 83 -18.43 -13.06 16.86
CA GLY A 83 -17.29 -12.14 16.80
C GLY A 83 -15.95 -12.87 16.94
N ASP A 84 -15.89 -13.94 17.75
CA ASP A 84 -14.71 -14.79 17.88
C ASP A 84 -14.37 -15.47 16.55
N THR A 85 -15.37 -15.99 15.85
CA THR A 85 -15.21 -16.59 14.52
C THR A 85 -14.72 -15.55 13.49
N GLU A 86 -15.35 -14.36 13.46
CA GLU A 86 -14.98 -13.28 12.55
C GLU A 86 -13.56 -12.79 12.81
N ARG A 87 -13.13 -12.65 14.06
CA ARG A 87 -11.74 -12.36 14.44
C ARG A 87 -10.77 -13.46 14.00
N GLY A 88 -11.18 -14.72 14.08
CA GLY A 88 -10.43 -15.85 13.57
C GLY A 88 -10.15 -15.74 12.06
N TYR A 89 -11.16 -15.35 11.28
CA TYR A 89 -10.99 -15.10 9.84
C TYR A 89 -10.04 -13.94 9.56
N LEU A 90 -10.18 -12.81 10.26
CA LEU A 90 -9.28 -11.67 10.09
C LEU A 90 -7.83 -12.02 10.43
N LYS A 91 -7.61 -12.79 11.48
CA LYS A 91 -6.30 -13.26 11.86
C LYS A 91 -5.68 -14.18 10.79
N ALA A 92 -6.49 -15.06 10.21
CA ALA A 92 -6.05 -15.92 9.11
C ALA A 92 -5.73 -15.13 7.82
N LEU A 93 -6.37 -13.97 7.62
CA LEU A 93 -6.17 -13.05 6.49
C LEU A 93 -5.06 -12.02 6.78
N HIS A 94 -3.83 -12.45 7.03
CA HIS A 94 -2.69 -11.57 7.32
C HIS A 94 -2.71 -10.86 8.68
N ASP A 95 -3.28 -11.50 9.70
CA ASP A 95 -3.28 -11.00 11.08
C ASP A 95 -3.96 -9.63 11.23
N LEU A 96 -5.04 -9.42 10.46
CA LEU A 96 -5.82 -8.20 10.51
C LEU A 96 -6.56 -8.08 11.85
N ALA A 97 -6.56 -6.88 12.43
CA ALA A 97 -7.30 -6.57 13.66
C ALA A 97 -8.73 -6.08 13.40
N GLY A 98 -9.06 -5.66 12.16
CA GLY A 98 -10.35 -5.11 11.78
C GLY A 98 -10.23 -4.11 10.64
N PHE A 99 -11.32 -3.37 10.42
CA PHE A 99 -11.39 -2.31 9.42
C PHE A 99 -11.68 -0.98 10.08
N VAL A 100 -11.16 0.10 9.51
CA VAL A 100 -11.44 1.47 9.92
C VAL A 100 -12.10 2.22 8.77
N ALA A 101 -12.99 3.14 9.10
CA ALA A 101 -13.57 4.02 8.08
C ALA A 101 -12.46 4.86 7.43
N ALA A 102 -12.54 5.00 6.12
CA ALA A 102 -11.63 5.82 5.33
C ALA A 102 -12.45 6.60 4.30
N ASP A 103 -11.87 7.70 3.85
CA ASP A 103 -12.36 8.50 2.73
C ASP A 103 -11.26 8.62 1.66
N ASN A 104 -11.54 9.33 0.59
CA ASN A 104 -10.61 9.51 -0.51
C ASN A 104 -9.32 10.25 -0.11
N SER A 105 -9.33 11.02 0.99
CA SER A 105 -8.13 11.71 1.47
C SER A 105 -7.04 10.73 1.94
N SER A 106 -7.40 9.51 2.32
CA SER A 106 -6.48 8.44 2.67
C SER A 106 -5.59 8.00 1.49
N LEU A 107 -5.98 8.33 0.24
CA LEU A 107 -5.19 8.09 -0.97
C LEU A 107 -4.14 9.17 -1.25
N LEU A 108 -4.16 10.29 -0.55
CA LEU A 108 -3.21 11.40 -0.77
C LEU A 108 -1.73 11.00 -0.65
N PRO A 109 -1.31 10.18 0.33
CA PRO A 109 0.08 9.72 0.41
C PRO A 109 0.49 8.91 -0.82
N ALA A 110 -0.37 8.02 -1.32
CA ALA A 110 -0.11 7.23 -2.53
C ALA A 110 -0.03 8.12 -3.78
N ALA A 111 -0.94 9.09 -3.92
CA ALA A 111 -0.90 10.07 -5.01
C ALA A 111 0.37 10.93 -4.98
N THR A 112 0.83 11.32 -3.79
CA THR A 112 2.08 12.07 -3.60
C THR A 112 3.29 11.23 -4.02
N LEU A 113 3.35 9.97 -3.61
CA LEU A 113 4.41 9.06 -3.99
C LEU A 113 4.45 8.84 -5.51
N ALA A 114 3.29 8.61 -6.14
CA ALA A 114 3.18 8.47 -7.59
C ALA A 114 3.66 9.72 -8.34
N TYR A 115 3.31 10.91 -7.84
CA TYR A 115 3.79 12.18 -8.37
C TYR A 115 5.31 12.31 -8.28
N GLN A 116 5.90 12.03 -7.12
CA GLN A 116 7.36 12.08 -6.91
C GLN A 116 8.09 11.15 -7.86
N LEU A 117 7.60 9.90 -8.00
CA LEU A 117 8.17 8.90 -8.90
C LEU A 117 8.05 9.36 -10.37
N ALA A 118 6.90 9.86 -10.79
CA ALA A 118 6.71 10.37 -12.15
C ALA A 118 7.64 11.54 -12.47
N LYS A 119 7.85 12.44 -11.50
CA LYS A 119 8.78 13.57 -11.61
C LYS A 119 10.24 13.12 -11.69
N GLN A 120 10.63 12.17 -10.84
CA GLN A 120 11.97 11.58 -10.88
C GLN A 120 12.24 10.91 -12.23
N ASN A 121 11.32 10.08 -12.71
CA ASN A 121 11.42 9.41 -14.01
C ASN A 121 11.52 10.41 -15.16
N ALA A 122 10.74 11.50 -15.11
CA ALA A 122 10.83 12.55 -16.12
C ALA A 122 12.18 13.30 -16.10
N ASN A 123 12.79 13.46 -14.94
CA ASN A 123 14.08 14.12 -14.80
C ASN A 123 15.27 13.23 -15.24
N THR A 124 15.14 11.91 -15.11
CA THR A 124 16.20 10.96 -15.47
C THR A 124 16.08 10.39 -16.88
N ALA A 125 14.92 10.55 -17.52
CA ALA A 125 14.69 10.07 -18.89
C ALA A 125 15.49 10.89 -19.92
N GLN A 126 15.82 10.24 -21.03
CA GLN A 126 16.38 10.92 -22.20
C GLN A 126 15.25 11.60 -22.99
N TRP A 127 15.41 12.88 -23.27
CA TRP A 127 14.43 13.70 -23.98
C TRP A 127 14.97 14.16 -25.33
N VAL A 128 14.08 14.29 -26.31
CA VAL A 128 14.43 14.83 -27.65
C VAL A 128 14.93 16.28 -27.53
N ASN A 129 14.36 17.07 -26.60
CA ASN A 129 14.78 18.42 -26.27
C ASN A 129 14.23 18.85 -24.90
N GLU A 130 14.76 19.97 -24.39
CA GLU A 130 14.34 20.52 -23.09
C GLU A 130 12.87 20.95 -23.06
N ALA A 131 12.31 21.43 -24.16
CA ALA A 131 10.90 21.82 -24.24
C ALA A 131 9.97 20.63 -24.02
N ALA A 132 10.31 19.45 -24.58
CA ALA A 132 9.56 18.20 -24.35
C ALA A 132 9.62 17.75 -22.88
N ARG A 133 10.78 17.89 -22.23
CA ARG A 133 10.97 17.61 -20.80
C ARG A 133 10.09 18.52 -19.95
N GLN A 134 10.14 19.83 -20.19
CA GLN A 134 9.35 20.83 -19.47
C GLN A 134 7.84 20.61 -19.64
N ALA A 135 7.39 20.32 -20.86
CA ALA A 135 5.98 20.01 -21.12
C ALA A 135 5.53 18.73 -20.38
N ARG A 136 6.40 17.73 -20.23
CA ARG A 136 6.08 16.54 -19.43
C ARG A 136 5.99 16.84 -17.94
N LEU A 137 6.94 17.58 -17.39
CA LEU A 137 6.92 18.00 -15.98
C LEU A 137 5.67 18.81 -15.65
N GLN A 138 5.32 19.78 -16.50
CA GLN A 138 4.11 20.57 -16.32
C GLN A 138 2.83 19.72 -16.31
N ARG A 139 2.72 18.73 -17.21
CA ARG A 139 1.58 17.79 -17.22
C ARG A 139 1.51 16.96 -15.94
N ILE A 140 2.66 16.50 -15.41
CA ILE A 140 2.73 15.76 -14.16
C ILE A 140 2.24 16.65 -13.00
N GLU A 141 2.66 17.89 -12.93
CA GLU A 141 2.24 18.83 -11.89
C GLU A 141 0.75 19.15 -11.96
N SER A 142 0.23 19.46 -13.15
CA SER A 142 -1.22 19.73 -13.34
C SER A 142 -2.07 18.52 -12.96
N SER A 143 -1.72 17.33 -13.45
CA SER A 143 -2.45 16.08 -13.12
C SER A 143 -2.44 15.79 -11.62
N TYR A 144 -1.32 16.01 -10.94
CA TYR A 144 -1.25 15.83 -9.50
C TYR A 144 -2.10 16.86 -8.74
N ALA A 145 -2.10 18.13 -9.18
CA ALA A 145 -2.94 19.17 -8.57
C ALA A 145 -4.43 18.83 -8.67
N GLU A 146 -4.88 18.43 -9.86
CA GLU A 146 -6.27 17.99 -10.10
C GLU A 146 -6.64 16.77 -9.25
N GLN A 147 -5.78 15.76 -9.21
CA GLN A 147 -5.99 14.55 -8.40
C GLN A 147 -6.08 14.88 -6.91
N ARG A 148 -5.18 15.74 -6.43
CA ARG A 148 -5.16 16.15 -5.02
C ARG A 148 -6.43 16.92 -4.63
N GLU A 149 -6.94 17.77 -5.50
CA GLU A 149 -8.19 18.49 -5.29
C GLU A 149 -9.38 17.53 -5.26
N ALA A 150 -9.48 16.62 -6.25
CA ALA A 150 -10.53 15.62 -6.30
C ALA A 150 -10.56 14.73 -5.05
N LEU A 151 -9.39 14.33 -4.52
CA LEU A 151 -9.30 13.51 -3.30
C LEU A 151 -9.68 14.28 -2.02
N ARG A 152 -9.66 15.61 -2.04
CA ARG A 152 -10.05 16.46 -0.91
C ARG A 152 -11.52 16.86 -0.93
N ALA A 153 -12.12 16.96 -2.11
CA ALA A 153 -13.48 17.44 -2.29
C ALA A 153 -14.56 16.47 -1.78
N GLU A 154 -14.22 15.22 -1.53
CA GLU A 154 -15.14 14.15 -1.11
C GLU A 154 -14.92 13.73 0.36
N ARG A 155 -14.83 14.68 1.25
CA ARG A 155 -14.86 14.46 2.70
C ARG A 155 -16.29 14.26 3.21
#